data_43b10bb60268b55ebdc86c1b7d41a295
#
_entry.id   43b10bb60268b55ebdc86c1b7d41a295
#
_cell.length_a   1.000
_cell.length_b   1.000
_cell.length_c   1.000
_cell.angle_alpha   90.00
_cell.angle_beta   90.00
_cell.angle_gamma   90.00
#
_symmetry.space_group_name_H-M   'P 1'
#
loop_
_entity.id
_entity.type
_entity.pdbx_description
1 polymer ?
#
loop_
_entity_poly.entity_id
_entity_poly.type
_entity_poly.pdbx_seq_one_letter_code
_entity_poly.pdbx_strand_id
1 'polypeptide(L)'
;DLRNPTRSNGNNLLHLVNKYYDLYRENPDSLMYKAKAEKYAKIIAKTIIMSGMDGASFGQNAYFYDAAEGLLTATILLVAEFCQADERHIVSVFKIIQELLAPSNMKGKNKFQALVELLPDEHKAKWFAGAALNTSEQSMSSVMSTALSRLNSFLDSELEQILCFGTEIDAEEFCNQKSAIFLIMPEEDPNKFFMISLIIQQLYREILSVADEQGGKLKNRCVFLCDEYGTLPKIESAEMMFSASRSRRLQIVAIIQSLQQLEKNYGKEGAAIIVDNTQLTIFGGFAPNSVTAESMSKALGSRTVMSGSVSRSVNDPSQSLQMIERPLMTADELKSMPKGQFIVMKTGVYPMKVKLQLFFKWGIRFEEAYAVNEQGNRTVKHASSKKLISSILEKYPHTSNKENRPYAPPGEYSESSAPPVSVAILNTVKQELDKHETQLKTQSTFAHLRDAIIDEK
;
A
#
# COMPACT_ATOMS: atom_id res chain seq x y z
N ASP A 1 8.71 -16.46 7.26
CA ASP A 1 8.07 -17.70 6.81
C ASP A 1 6.67 -17.80 7.45
N LEU A 2 5.61 -17.55 6.65
CA LEU A 2 4.22 -17.62 7.12
C LEU A 2 3.67 -19.06 7.17
N ARG A 3 4.40 -20.00 6.58
CA ARG A 3 4.06 -21.43 6.64
C ARG A 3 4.55 -22.08 7.93
N ASN A 4 5.69 -21.61 8.47
CA ASN A 4 6.29 -22.06 9.72
C ASN A 4 6.65 -20.82 10.60
N PRO A 5 5.68 -20.14 11.18
CA PRO A 5 5.92 -18.89 11.90
C PRO A 5 6.86 -19.02 13.10
N THR A 6 6.87 -20.19 13.77
CA THR A 6 7.78 -20.46 14.90
C THR A 6 9.26 -20.59 14.50
N ARG A 7 9.52 -20.76 13.21
CA ARG A 7 10.88 -20.79 12.61
C ARG A 7 11.22 -19.51 11.86
N SER A 8 10.35 -18.52 11.91
CA SER A 8 10.51 -17.27 11.17
C SER A 8 11.24 -16.20 11.98
N ASN A 9 11.95 -15.33 11.27
CA ASN A 9 12.40 -14.06 11.82
C ASN A 9 11.19 -13.22 12.24
N GLY A 10 11.35 -12.38 13.27
CA GLY A 10 10.34 -11.39 13.64
C GLY A 10 10.19 -10.32 12.59
N ASN A 11 8.96 -9.86 12.39
CA ASN A 11 8.62 -8.73 11.53
C ASN A 11 7.46 -7.94 12.10
N ASN A 12 7.77 -6.99 12.95
CA ASN A 12 6.79 -6.10 13.54
C ASN A 12 6.35 -5.04 12.52
N LEU A 13 5.09 -5.07 12.10
CA LEU A 13 4.54 -4.10 11.14
C LEU A 13 4.66 -2.64 11.61
N LEU A 14 4.73 -2.41 12.93
CA LEU A 14 4.85 -1.07 13.51
C LEU A 14 6.30 -0.62 13.69
N HIS A 15 7.30 -1.38 13.24
CA HIS A 15 8.70 -1.10 13.54
C HIS A 15 9.15 0.30 13.10
N LEU A 16 8.72 0.79 11.93
CA LEU A 16 9.04 2.15 11.48
C LEU A 16 8.39 3.22 12.34
N VAL A 17 7.14 3.01 12.74
CA VAL A 17 6.46 3.93 13.66
C VAL A 17 7.22 3.99 14.97
N ASN A 18 7.59 2.82 15.52
CA ASN A 18 8.34 2.69 16.75
C ASN A 18 9.73 3.32 16.63
N LYS A 19 10.50 3.00 15.58
CA LYS A 19 11.84 3.55 15.29
C LYS A 19 11.81 5.09 15.28
N TYR A 20 10.91 5.69 14.51
CA TYR A 20 10.84 7.14 14.40
C TYR A 20 10.26 7.79 15.66
N TYR A 21 9.41 7.10 16.41
CA TYR A 21 8.93 7.60 17.70
C TYR A 21 10.05 7.58 18.76
N ASP A 22 10.87 6.55 18.78
CA ASP A 22 12.02 6.45 19.70
C ASP A 22 13.08 7.51 19.36
N LEU A 23 13.40 7.72 18.07
CA LEU A 23 14.25 8.81 17.61
C LEU A 23 13.69 10.20 17.97
N TYR A 24 12.38 10.38 17.95
CA TYR A 24 11.72 11.61 18.38
C TYR A 24 11.84 11.82 19.91
N ARG A 25 11.75 10.74 20.71
CA ARG A 25 11.97 10.82 22.17
C ARG A 25 13.39 11.26 22.52
N GLU A 26 14.38 10.78 21.77
CA GLU A 26 15.79 11.17 21.92
C GLU A 26 16.04 12.60 21.41
N ASN A 27 15.29 13.06 20.44
CA ASN A 27 15.41 14.36 19.79
C ASN A 27 14.04 15.08 19.68
N PRO A 28 13.50 15.60 20.79
CA PRO A 28 12.14 16.16 20.84
C PRO A 28 11.94 17.38 19.91
N ASP A 29 13.00 18.10 19.59
CA ASP A 29 12.98 19.26 18.70
C ASP A 29 12.90 18.87 17.21
N SER A 30 13.09 17.60 16.89
CA SER A 30 13.06 17.12 15.51
C SER A 30 11.63 16.81 15.03
N LEU A 31 10.99 17.82 14.43
CA LEU A 31 9.67 17.65 13.79
C LEU A 31 9.68 16.55 12.73
N MET A 32 10.83 16.33 12.06
CA MET A 32 10.96 15.32 11.01
C MET A 32 10.69 13.90 11.51
N TYR A 33 11.23 13.51 12.67
CA TYR A 33 11.01 12.17 13.22
C TYR A 33 9.55 11.96 13.60
N LYS A 34 8.95 12.96 14.26
CA LYS A 34 7.52 12.93 14.60
C LYS A 34 6.65 12.77 13.35
N ALA A 35 6.88 13.59 12.33
CA ALA A 35 6.14 13.55 11.08
C ALA A 35 6.29 12.20 10.34
N LYS A 36 7.49 11.59 10.37
CA LYS A 36 7.71 10.24 9.81
C LYS A 36 6.92 9.18 10.58
N ALA A 37 6.90 9.20 11.90
CA ALA A 37 6.10 8.27 12.70
C ALA A 37 4.61 8.39 12.40
N GLU A 38 4.06 9.61 12.37
CA GLU A 38 2.67 9.90 12.00
C GLU A 38 2.34 9.41 10.57
N LYS A 39 3.23 9.67 9.61
CA LYS A 39 3.10 9.22 8.22
C LYS A 39 3.01 7.69 8.13
N TYR A 40 3.92 6.96 8.78
CA TYR A 40 3.94 5.50 8.71
C TYR A 40 2.75 4.89 9.46
N ALA A 41 2.31 5.45 10.58
CA ALA A 41 1.10 5.02 11.27
C ALA A 41 -0.13 5.13 10.35
N LYS A 42 -0.31 6.27 9.67
CA LYS A 42 -1.39 6.47 8.71
C LYS A 42 -1.32 5.50 7.53
N ILE A 43 -0.13 5.27 6.98
CA ILE A 43 0.07 4.36 5.85
C ILE A 43 -0.34 2.93 6.23
N ILE A 44 0.11 2.44 7.40
CA ILE A 44 -0.21 1.09 7.88
C ILE A 44 -1.71 0.97 8.14
N ALA A 45 -2.31 1.93 8.85
CA ALA A 45 -3.74 1.96 9.11
C ALA A 45 -4.56 1.90 7.83
N LYS A 46 -4.24 2.76 6.86
CA LYS A 46 -4.89 2.76 5.54
C LYS A 46 -4.76 1.43 4.83
N THR A 47 -3.55 0.86 4.79
CA THR A 47 -3.32 -0.41 4.09
C THR A 47 -4.11 -1.56 4.73
N ILE A 48 -4.21 -1.60 6.07
CA ILE A 48 -5.00 -2.61 6.79
C ILE A 48 -6.49 -2.43 6.54
N ILE A 49 -7.01 -1.21 6.67
CA ILE A 49 -8.44 -0.93 6.49
C ILE A 49 -8.90 -1.23 5.07
N MET A 50 -8.08 -0.92 4.08
CA MET A 50 -8.38 -1.10 2.65
C MET A 50 -8.06 -2.52 2.14
N SER A 51 -7.40 -3.37 2.93
CA SER A 51 -7.04 -4.72 2.52
C SER A 51 -8.28 -5.56 2.16
N GLY A 52 -8.23 -6.26 1.01
CA GLY A 52 -9.30 -7.15 0.55
C GLY A 52 -10.54 -6.44 0.01
N MET A 53 -10.46 -5.16 -0.35
CA MET A 53 -11.55 -4.41 -0.96
C MET A 53 -11.25 -4.10 -2.43
N ASP A 54 -12.22 -4.37 -3.30
CA ASP A 54 -12.21 -3.85 -4.65
C ASP A 54 -12.57 -2.36 -4.62
N GLY A 55 -11.73 -1.49 -5.19
CA GLY A 55 -11.84 -0.03 -5.09
C GLY A 55 -13.17 0.61 -5.54
N ALA A 56 -14.10 -0.18 -6.07
CA ALA A 56 -15.41 0.27 -6.53
C ALA A 56 -16.54 0.19 -5.47
N SER A 57 -16.29 -0.36 -4.26
CA SER A 57 -17.37 -0.81 -3.37
C SER A 57 -17.64 0.07 -2.14
N PHE A 58 -17.12 1.30 -2.05
CA PHE A 58 -17.31 2.11 -0.83
C PHE A 58 -18.74 2.59 -0.62
N GLY A 59 -19.48 2.95 -1.66
CA GLY A 59 -20.87 3.37 -1.56
C GLY A 59 -21.13 4.29 -0.37
N GLN A 60 -22.28 4.11 0.29
CA GLN A 60 -22.68 4.88 1.48
C GLN A 60 -21.82 4.56 2.74
N ASN A 61 -20.99 3.53 2.71
CA ASN A 61 -20.17 3.09 3.84
C ASN A 61 -18.77 3.70 3.88
N ALA A 62 -18.38 4.52 2.91
CA ALA A 62 -17.05 5.15 2.83
C ALA A 62 -16.65 5.83 4.15
N TYR A 63 -17.58 6.53 4.78
CA TYR A 63 -17.38 7.21 6.05
C TYR A 63 -16.87 6.29 7.17
N PHE A 64 -17.42 5.06 7.29
CA PHE A 64 -17.01 4.12 8.34
C PHE A 64 -15.57 3.63 8.15
N TYR A 65 -15.12 3.47 6.91
CA TYR A 65 -13.74 3.08 6.60
C TYR A 65 -12.76 4.23 6.86
N ASP A 66 -13.09 5.46 6.47
CA ASP A 66 -12.25 6.63 6.73
C ASP A 66 -12.14 6.90 8.24
N ALA A 67 -13.25 6.80 8.97
CA ALA A 67 -13.25 6.95 10.42
C ALA A 67 -12.48 5.81 11.11
N ALA A 68 -12.56 4.57 10.60
CA ALA A 68 -11.79 3.43 11.11
C ALA A 68 -10.29 3.57 10.82
N GLU A 69 -9.89 4.12 9.65
CA GLU A 69 -8.50 4.48 9.35
C GLU A 69 -7.96 5.49 10.38
N GLY A 70 -8.73 6.54 10.66
CA GLY A 70 -8.37 7.54 11.66
C GLY A 70 -8.24 6.98 13.06
N LEU A 71 -9.19 6.16 13.50
CA LEU A 71 -9.17 5.45 14.78
C LEU A 71 -7.95 4.54 14.91
N LEU A 72 -7.67 3.75 13.88
CA LEU A 72 -6.54 2.83 13.84
C LEU A 72 -5.21 3.60 13.87
N THR A 73 -5.09 4.67 13.08
CA THR A 73 -3.92 5.55 13.10
C THR A 73 -3.68 6.14 14.49
N ALA A 74 -4.73 6.65 15.13
CA ALA A 74 -4.64 7.19 16.48
C ALA A 74 -4.18 6.14 17.49
N THR A 75 -4.75 4.93 17.44
CA THR A 75 -4.38 3.85 18.37
C THR A 75 -2.97 3.36 18.14
N ILE A 76 -2.50 3.26 16.89
CA ILE A 76 -1.10 2.92 16.57
C ILE A 76 -0.14 3.95 17.20
N LEU A 77 -0.43 5.25 17.08
CA LEU A 77 0.38 6.30 17.66
C LEU A 77 0.39 6.23 19.19
N LEU A 78 -0.76 5.97 19.82
CA LEU A 78 -0.85 5.81 21.28
C LEU A 78 -0.03 4.61 21.77
N VAL A 79 -0.10 3.48 21.08
CA VAL A 79 0.70 2.30 21.41
C VAL A 79 2.19 2.59 21.26
N ALA A 80 2.60 3.24 20.18
CA ALA A 80 4.00 3.60 19.94
C ALA A 80 4.53 4.58 20.99
N GLU A 81 3.70 5.51 21.46
CA GLU A 81 4.10 6.56 22.39
C GLU A 81 4.13 6.11 23.85
N PHE A 82 3.12 5.36 24.30
CA PHE A 82 2.87 5.14 25.72
C PHE A 82 3.10 3.70 26.19
N CYS A 83 3.24 2.72 25.28
CA CYS A 83 3.46 1.33 25.65
C CYS A 83 4.95 0.97 25.73
N GLN A 84 5.28 -0.12 26.41
CA GLN A 84 6.63 -0.66 26.50
C GLN A 84 7.08 -1.19 25.14
N ALA A 85 8.38 -1.25 24.89
CA ALA A 85 8.95 -1.63 23.60
C ALA A 85 8.46 -2.99 23.09
N ASP A 86 8.32 -3.97 23.98
CA ASP A 86 7.84 -5.34 23.71
C ASP A 86 6.31 -5.47 23.65
N GLU A 87 5.58 -4.40 23.92
CA GLU A 87 4.11 -4.31 23.78
C GLU A 87 3.68 -3.55 22.51
N ARG A 88 4.62 -2.97 21.72
CA ARG A 88 4.34 -2.08 20.59
C ARG A 88 4.21 -2.87 19.27
N HIS A 89 3.12 -3.57 19.09
CA HIS A 89 2.81 -4.36 17.89
C HIS A 89 1.33 -4.35 17.56
N ILE A 90 0.97 -4.83 16.37
CA ILE A 90 -0.39 -4.73 15.83
C ILE A 90 -1.44 -5.46 16.67
N VAL A 91 -1.07 -6.56 17.32
CA VAL A 91 -1.99 -7.32 18.19
C VAL A 91 -2.33 -6.54 19.46
N SER A 92 -1.38 -5.76 19.99
CA SER A 92 -1.65 -4.81 21.09
C SER A 92 -2.65 -3.72 20.65
N VAL A 93 -2.53 -3.23 19.41
CA VAL A 93 -3.49 -2.26 18.85
C VAL A 93 -4.89 -2.84 18.81
N PHE A 94 -5.02 -4.09 18.33
CA PHE A 94 -6.30 -4.81 18.34
C PHE A 94 -6.87 -4.88 19.75
N LYS A 95 -6.07 -5.35 20.72
CA LYS A 95 -6.51 -5.53 22.11
C LYS A 95 -6.95 -4.21 22.75
N ILE A 96 -6.21 -3.13 22.52
CA ILE A 96 -6.59 -1.79 23.01
C ILE A 96 -7.96 -1.37 22.43
N ILE A 97 -8.17 -1.50 21.12
CA ILE A 97 -9.44 -1.15 20.48
C ILE A 97 -10.57 -2.01 21.06
N GLN A 98 -10.35 -3.31 21.23
CA GLN A 98 -11.32 -4.24 21.80
C GLN A 98 -11.68 -3.87 23.27
N GLU A 99 -10.70 -3.56 24.11
CA GLU A 99 -10.93 -3.13 25.49
C GLU A 99 -11.67 -1.79 25.58
N LEU A 100 -11.46 -0.89 24.63
CA LEU A 100 -12.07 0.43 24.58
C LEU A 100 -13.48 0.43 23.93
N LEU A 101 -13.87 -0.66 23.26
CA LEU A 101 -15.23 -0.84 22.75
C LEU A 101 -16.25 -1.00 23.88
N ALA A 102 -15.84 -1.50 25.05
CA ALA A 102 -16.72 -1.67 26.20
C ALA A 102 -17.28 -0.31 26.69
N PRO A 103 -18.54 -0.28 27.19
CA PRO A 103 -19.15 0.93 27.71
C PRO A 103 -18.30 1.61 28.78
N SER A 104 -18.28 2.94 28.78
CA SER A 104 -17.64 3.75 29.82
C SER A 104 -18.59 3.90 31.01
N ASN A 105 -18.02 4.13 32.21
CA ASN A 105 -18.80 4.55 33.38
C ASN A 105 -19.27 6.03 33.28
N MET A 106 -18.80 6.79 32.29
CA MET A 106 -19.23 8.16 32.04
C MET A 106 -20.47 8.19 31.15
N LYS A 107 -21.53 8.84 31.59
CA LYS A 107 -22.77 8.99 30.81
C LYS A 107 -22.48 9.65 29.46
N GLY A 108 -22.90 8.98 28.37
CA GLY A 108 -22.82 9.50 27.00
C GLY A 108 -21.44 9.46 26.34
N LYS A 109 -20.44 8.78 26.91
CA LYS A 109 -19.10 8.61 26.33
C LYS A 109 -18.68 7.15 26.37
N ASN A 110 -18.04 6.69 25.31
CA ASN A 110 -17.36 5.41 25.31
C ASN A 110 -15.95 5.53 25.94
N LYS A 111 -15.30 4.40 26.23
CA LYS A 111 -13.97 4.38 26.84
C LYS A 111 -12.89 5.02 25.95
N PHE A 112 -13.02 4.92 24.62
CA PHE A 112 -12.07 5.52 23.69
C PHE A 112 -12.15 7.04 23.74
N GLN A 113 -13.36 7.61 23.74
CA GLN A 113 -13.56 9.06 23.89
C GLN A 113 -12.98 9.55 25.21
N ALA A 114 -13.26 8.85 26.31
CA ALA A 114 -12.71 9.19 27.62
C ALA A 114 -11.18 9.18 27.65
N LEU A 115 -10.54 8.19 26.99
CA LEU A 115 -9.09 8.08 26.87
C LEU A 115 -8.52 9.25 26.08
N VAL A 116 -9.10 9.57 24.93
CA VAL A 116 -8.58 10.64 24.05
C VAL A 116 -8.73 12.03 24.68
N GLU A 117 -9.70 12.24 25.55
CA GLU A 117 -9.87 13.49 26.32
C GLU A 117 -8.74 13.75 27.31
N LEU A 118 -8.03 12.70 27.74
CA LEU A 118 -6.85 12.86 28.59
C LEU A 118 -5.64 13.45 27.85
N LEU A 119 -5.68 13.51 26.52
CA LEU A 119 -4.60 14.05 25.71
C LEU A 119 -4.74 15.57 25.52
N PRO A 120 -3.63 16.30 25.36
CA PRO A 120 -3.65 17.69 24.97
C PRO A 120 -4.41 17.92 23.67
N ASP A 121 -4.97 19.12 23.47
CA ASP A 121 -5.78 19.41 22.27
C ASP A 121 -4.94 19.38 20.97
N GLU A 122 -3.63 19.64 21.06
CA GLU A 122 -2.68 19.60 19.95
C GLU A 122 -2.16 18.18 19.64
N HIS A 123 -2.58 17.18 20.42
CA HIS A 123 -2.06 15.81 20.26
C HIS A 123 -2.58 15.19 18.98
N LYS A 124 -1.68 14.69 18.11
CA LYS A 124 -2.04 14.17 16.78
C LYS A 124 -2.97 12.97 16.81
N ALA A 125 -2.84 12.07 17.79
CA ALA A 125 -3.79 10.96 17.94
C ALA A 125 -5.23 11.46 18.12
N LYS A 126 -5.44 12.57 18.84
CA LYS A 126 -6.75 13.22 18.97
C LYS A 126 -7.29 13.73 17.65
N TRP A 127 -6.43 14.32 16.83
CA TRP A 127 -6.82 14.84 15.52
C TRP A 127 -7.16 13.70 14.54
N PHE A 128 -6.35 12.63 14.48
CA PHE A 128 -6.64 11.49 13.64
C PHE A 128 -7.94 10.78 14.04
N ALA A 129 -8.22 10.69 15.34
CA ALA A 129 -9.47 10.12 15.85
C ALA A 129 -10.69 11.02 15.63
N GLY A 130 -10.52 12.28 15.20
CA GLY A 130 -11.57 13.29 15.17
C GLY A 130 -12.84 12.89 14.43
N ALA A 131 -12.71 12.22 13.27
CA ALA A 131 -13.84 11.73 12.51
C ALA A 131 -14.64 10.68 13.31
N ALA A 132 -13.96 9.75 13.98
CA ALA A 132 -14.59 8.74 14.83
C ALA A 132 -15.21 9.34 16.10
N LEU A 133 -14.55 10.31 16.74
CA LEU A 133 -14.99 10.94 17.98
C LEU A 133 -16.26 11.78 17.82
N ASN A 134 -16.45 12.40 16.66
CA ASN A 134 -17.60 13.28 16.37
C ASN A 134 -18.82 12.50 15.86
N THR A 135 -18.94 11.22 16.15
CA THR A 135 -20.07 10.38 15.75
C THR A 135 -20.99 10.04 16.92
N SER A 136 -22.21 9.59 16.60
CA SER A 136 -23.09 8.99 17.61
C SER A 136 -22.46 7.73 18.20
N GLU A 137 -22.87 7.33 19.40
CA GLU A 137 -22.37 6.14 20.06
C GLU A 137 -22.54 4.87 19.19
N GLN A 138 -23.69 4.74 18.50
CA GLN A 138 -23.95 3.64 17.57
C GLN A 138 -23.01 3.65 16.38
N SER A 139 -22.75 4.82 15.78
CA SER A 139 -21.81 4.96 14.67
C SER A 139 -20.37 4.66 15.09
N MET A 140 -19.98 5.06 16.30
CA MET A 140 -18.67 4.75 16.86
C MET A 140 -18.48 3.24 17.05
N SER A 141 -19.49 2.53 17.55
CA SER A 141 -19.43 1.07 17.64
C SER A 141 -19.24 0.41 16.28
N SER A 142 -19.89 0.94 15.24
CA SER A 142 -19.71 0.46 13.85
C SER A 142 -18.28 0.74 13.33
N VAL A 143 -17.72 1.92 13.60
CA VAL A 143 -16.33 2.27 13.24
C VAL A 143 -15.33 1.32 13.92
N MET A 144 -15.49 1.10 15.23
CA MET A 144 -14.62 0.20 16.00
C MET A 144 -14.74 -1.24 15.53
N SER A 145 -15.96 -1.72 15.24
CA SER A 145 -16.21 -3.06 14.70
C SER A 145 -15.59 -3.23 13.32
N THR A 146 -15.61 -2.20 12.48
CA THR A 146 -14.93 -2.20 11.18
C THR A 146 -13.42 -2.35 11.36
N ALA A 147 -12.80 -1.58 12.24
CA ALA A 147 -11.37 -1.70 12.54
C ALA A 147 -11.01 -3.09 13.08
N LEU A 148 -11.78 -3.61 14.06
CA LEU A 148 -11.56 -4.94 14.64
C LEU A 148 -11.70 -6.06 13.62
N SER A 149 -12.69 -5.98 12.73
CA SER A 149 -12.90 -6.96 11.64
C SER A 149 -11.67 -7.07 10.74
N ARG A 150 -11.02 -5.95 10.43
CA ARG A 150 -9.78 -5.93 9.62
C ARG A 150 -8.58 -6.47 10.39
N LEU A 151 -8.52 -6.19 11.69
CA LEU A 151 -7.44 -6.65 12.56
C LEU A 151 -7.55 -8.13 12.93
N ASN A 152 -8.73 -8.76 12.82
CA ASN A 152 -8.91 -10.19 13.08
C ASN A 152 -7.96 -11.08 12.28
N SER A 153 -7.58 -10.67 11.08
CA SER A 153 -6.64 -11.42 10.24
C SER A 153 -5.23 -11.56 10.84
N PHE A 154 -4.91 -10.80 11.88
CA PHE A 154 -3.62 -10.86 12.59
C PHE A 154 -3.68 -11.71 13.87
N LEU A 155 -4.86 -12.22 14.24
CA LEU A 155 -5.09 -12.97 15.48
C LEU A 155 -4.90 -14.47 15.25
N ASP A 156 -3.69 -14.87 15.09
CA ASP A 156 -3.27 -16.25 14.99
C ASP A 156 -2.05 -16.41 15.91
N SER A 157 -2.11 -17.34 16.86
CA SER A 157 -1.04 -17.55 17.83
C SER A 157 0.32 -17.85 17.21
N GLU A 158 0.34 -18.48 16.04
CA GLU A 158 1.58 -18.68 15.28
C GLU A 158 2.03 -17.39 14.59
N LEU A 159 1.10 -16.61 14.03
CA LEU A 159 1.39 -15.34 13.38
C LEU A 159 1.90 -14.30 14.37
N GLU A 160 1.44 -14.34 15.61
CA GLU A 160 1.95 -13.51 16.70
C GLU A 160 3.45 -13.72 16.94
N GLN A 161 3.98 -14.93 16.66
CA GLN A 161 5.42 -15.20 16.76
C GLN A 161 6.26 -14.40 15.74
N ILE A 162 5.65 -13.96 14.66
CA ILE A 162 6.28 -13.04 13.68
C ILE A 162 6.00 -11.59 14.06
N LEU A 163 4.73 -11.24 14.30
CA LEU A 163 4.26 -9.86 14.37
C LEU A 163 4.57 -9.12 15.67
N CYS A 164 4.71 -9.87 16.77
CA CYS A 164 4.85 -9.28 18.10
C CYS A 164 6.30 -9.13 18.57
N PHE A 165 7.25 -9.51 17.74
CA PHE A 165 8.68 -9.41 18.05
C PHE A 165 9.37 -8.41 17.12
N GLY A 166 10.55 -7.94 17.54
CA GLY A 166 11.32 -6.96 16.80
C GLY A 166 11.58 -7.39 15.35
N THR A 167 11.63 -6.42 14.45
CA THR A 167 11.96 -6.66 13.05
C THR A 167 13.46 -6.91 12.93
N GLU A 168 13.84 -8.07 12.41
CA GLU A 168 15.21 -8.42 12.12
C GLU A 168 15.65 -7.98 10.70
N ILE A 169 14.72 -7.42 9.93
CA ILE A 169 14.94 -6.94 8.57
C ILE A 169 15.12 -5.42 8.63
N ASP A 170 16.36 -4.96 8.58
CA ASP A 170 16.68 -3.55 8.38
C ASP A 170 16.90 -3.26 6.88
N ALA A 171 16.12 -2.35 6.31
CA ALA A 171 16.18 -2.04 4.89
C ALA A 171 17.49 -1.36 4.48
N GLU A 172 18.11 -0.60 5.37
CA GLU A 172 19.39 0.06 5.11
C GLU A 172 20.51 -0.98 5.04
N GLU A 173 20.58 -1.89 6.01
CA GLU A 173 21.52 -3.00 6.01
C GLU A 173 21.33 -3.89 4.78
N PHE A 174 20.06 -4.25 4.49
CA PHE A 174 19.70 -5.03 3.30
C PHE A 174 20.17 -4.41 1.99
N CYS A 175 20.05 -3.09 1.84
CA CYS A 175 20.50 -2.38 0.63
C CYS A 175 22.01 -2.21 0.52
N ASN A 176 22.73 -2.22 1.64
CA ASN A 176 24.17 -1.97 1.67
C ASN A 176 25.02 -3.25 1.64
N GLN A 177 24.44 -4.41 1.99
CA GLN A 177 25.14 -5.70 2.06
C GLN A 177 24.59 -6.69 1.01
N LYS A 178 25.37 -7.76 0.73
CA LYS A 178 24.86 -8.92 -0.02
C LYS A 178 23.99 -9.75 0.91
N SER A 179 22.70 -9.66 0.73
CA SER A 179 21.70 -10.33 1.56
C SER A 179 20.50 -10.78 0.74
N ALA A 180 19.71 -11.70 1.27
CA ALA A 180 18.46 -12.16 0.67
C ALA A 180 17.40 -12.30 1.75
N ILE A 181 16.19 -11.81 1.47
CA ILE A 181 15.01 -11.96 2.30
C ILE A 181 14.06 -12.89 1.58
N PHE A 182 13.67 -13.98 2.23
CA PHE A 182 12.71 -14.95 1.71
C PHE A 182 11.36 -14.75 2.39
N LEU A 183 10.33 -14.42 1.59
CA LEU A 183 8.94 -14.33 2.03
C LEU A 183 8.23 -15.61 1.57
N ILE A 184 7.90 -16.49 2.51
CA ILE A 184 7.34 -17.82 2.21
C ILE A 184 5.85 -17.82 2.56
N MET A 185 5.00 -18.14 1.57
CA MET A 185 3.54 -18.21 1.72
C MET A 185 3.09 -19.64 2.01
N PRO A 186 2.08 -19.84 2.88
CA PRO A 186 1.39 -21.13 3.02
C PRO A 186 0.40 -21.29 1.85
N GLU A 187 0.56 -22.33 1.05
CA GLU A 187 -0.35 -22.59 -0.09
C GLU A 187 -1.77 -22.94 0.38
N GLU A 188 -1.88 -23.58 1.54
CA GLU A 188 -3.11 -24.04 2.17
C GLU A 188 -3.93 -22.92 2.85
N ASP A 189 -3.32 -21.76 3.13
CA ASP A 189 -3.98 -20.66 3.84
C ASP A 189 -3.87 -19.32 3.09
N PRO A 190 -4.73 -19.10 2.08
CA PRO A 190 -4.74 -17.84 1.34
C PRO A 190 -5.04 -16.60 2.20
N ASN A 191 -5.64 -16.80 3.39
CA ASN A 191 -5.94 -15.68 4.28
C ASN A 191 -4.68 -14.96 4.79
N LYS A 192 -3.52 -15.64 4.79
CA LYS A 192 -2.24 -15.06 5.16
C LYS A 192 -1.54 -14.29 4.03
N PHE A 193 -2.01 -14.40 2.79
CA PHE A 193 -1.34 -13.77 1.63
C PHE A 193 -1.29 -12.24 1.70
N PHE A 194 -2.29 -11.61 2.34
CA PHE A 194 -2.27 -10.16 2.53
C PHE A 194 -1.05 -9.67 3.31
N MET A 195 -0.51 -10.50 4.21
CA MET A 195 0.71 -10.18 4.98
C MET A 195 1.91 -9.98 4.06
N ILE A 196 2.06 -10.82 3.04
CA ILE A 196 3.15 -10.69 2.07
C ILE A 196 3.03 -9.36 1.32
N SER A 197 1.82 -8.99 0.89
CA SER A 197 1.57 -7.71 0.23
C SER A 197 1.90 -6.52 1.14
N LEU A 198 1.57 -6.60 2.44
CA LEU A 198 1.93 -5.58 3.43
C LEU A 198 3.45 -5.46 3.61
N ILE A 199 4.14 -6.59 3.77
CA ILE A 199 5.59 -6.62 3.95
C ILE A 199 6.31 -6.07 2.72
N ILE A 200 5.89 -6.47 1.50
CA ILE A 200 6.46 -5.95 0.25
C ILE A 200 6.26 -4.43 0.16
N GLN A 201 5.07 -3.93 0.44
CA GLN A 201 4.80 -2.49 0.42
C GLN A 201 5.65 -1.73 1.44
N GLN A 202 5.79 -2.26 2.64
CA GLN A 202 6.57 -1.65 3.70
C GLN A 202 8.04 -1.62 3.31
N LEU A 203 8.61 -2.75 2.91
CA LEU A 203 10.00 -2.87 2.48
C LEU A 203 10.30 -1.95 1.28
N TYR A 204 9.39 -1.88 0.31
CA TYR A 204 9.53 -0.96 -0.82
C TYR A 204 9.67 0.49 -0.37
N ARG A 205 8.83 0.96 0.56
CA ARG A 205 8.87 2.34 1.08
C ARG A 205 10.16 2.62 1.86
N GLU A 206 10.62 1.65 2.64
CA GLU A 206 11.89 1.75 3.36
C GLU A 206 13.07 1.86 2.40
N ILE A 207 13.10 1.00 1.38
CA ILE A 207 14.12 1.04 0.32
C ILE A 207 14.12 2.38 -0.41
N LEU A 208 12.94 2.96 -0.69
CA LEU A 208 12.87 4.31 -1.26
C LEU A 208 13.46 5.37 -0.33
N SER A 209 13.20 5.28 0.98
CA SER A 209 13.80 6.20 1.96
C SER A 209 15.32 6.08 1.99
N VAL A 210 15.85 4.85 1.96
CA VAL A 210 17.30 4.61 1.86
C VAL A 210 17.87 5.18 0.55
N ALA A 211 17.17 5.00 -0.56
CA ALA A 211 17.60 5.57 -1.85
C ALA A 211 17.63 7.10 -1.82
N ASP A 212 16.65 7.74 -1.18
CA ASP A 212 16.58 9.20 -1.05
C ASP A 212 17.76 9.74 -0.20
N GLU A 213 18.08 9.07 0.90
CA GLU A 213 19.24 9.40 1.74
C GLU A 213 20.58 9.18 1.01
N GLN A 214 20.63 8.28 0.03
CA GLN A 214 21.79 8.01 -0.81
C GLN A 214 21.85 8.89 -2.09
N GLY A 215 21.14 10.00 -2.13
CA GLY A 215 21.12 10.92 -3.28
C GLY A 215 20.16 10.50 -4.39
N GLY A 216 19.08 9.82 -4.06
CA GLY A 216 17.99 9.45 -4.97
C GLY A 216 18.19 8.09 -5.66
N LYS A 217 19.24 7.33 -5.33
CA LYS A 217 19.56 6.06 -5.99
C LYS A 217 20.34 5.14 -5.06
N LEU A 218 19.95 3.89 -4.95
CA LEU A 218 20.67 2.89 -4.16
C LEU A 218 22.10 2.70 -4.66
N LYS A 219 23.05 2.49 -3.76
CA LYS A 219 24.43 2.11 -4.08
C LYS A 219 24.49 0.76 -4.77
N ASN A 220 23.79 -0.23 -4.24
CA ASN A 220 23.65 -1.56 -4.79
C ASN A 220 22.31 -1.75 -5.48
N ARG A 221 22.22 -2.71 -6.40
CA ARG A 221 20.95 -3.09 -7.01
C ARG A 221 20.14 -3.92 -6.01
N CYS A 222 18.91 -3.54 -5.78
CA CYS A 222 17.92 -4.33 -5.07
C CYS A 222 17.00 -5.03 -6.08
N VAL A 223 16.65 -6.29 -5.85
CA VAL A 223 15.78 -7.07 -6.74
C VAL A 223 14.64 -7.67 -5.93
N PHE A 224 13.41 -7.39 -6.33
CA PHE A 224 12.22 -8.10 -5.86
C PHE A 224 11.91 -9.20 -6.87
N LEU A 225 12.15 -10.44 -6.50
CA LEU A 225 11.79 -11.61 -7.28
C LEU A 225 10.47 -12.17 -6.73
N CYS A 226 9.38 -11.80 -7.38
CA CYS A 226 8.03 -12.15 -6.94
C CYS A 226 7.54 -13.36 -7.75
N ASP A 227 7.81 -14.54 -7.24
CA ASP A 227 7.20 -15.76 -7.75
C ASP A 227 5.71 -15.79 -7.37
N GLU A 228 4.88 -16.38 -8.20
CA GLU A 228 3.41 -16.40 -8.01
C GLU A 228 2.77 -15.01 -7.81
N TYR A 229 3.35 -13.95 -8.43
CA TYR A 229 2.87 -12.56 -8.27
C TYR A 229 1.37 -12.40 -8.58
N GLY A 230 0.85 -13.20 -9.51
CA GLY A 230 -0.56 -13.17 -9.89
C GLY A 230 -1.52 -13.71 -8.83
N THR A 231 -1.05 -14.45 -7.83
CA THR A 231 -1.86 -15.01 -6.73
C THR A 231 -1.89 -14.10 -5.50
N LEU A 232 -0.92 -13.17 -5.40
CA LEU A 232 -0.88 -12.21 -4.31
C LEU A 232 -2.10 -11.27 -4.35
N PRO A 233 -2.66 -10.87 -3.20
CA PRO A 233 -3.60 -9.76 -3.15
C PRO A 233 -2.99 -8.48 -3.72
N LYS A 234 -3.85 -7.57 -4.17
CA LYS A 234 -3.44 -6.27 -4.69
C LYS A 234 -2.42 -5.58 -3.77
N ILE A 235 -1.30 -5.18 -4.35
CA ILE A 235 -0.32 -4.29 -3.72
C ILE A 235 -0.67 -2.87 -4.15
N GLU A 236 -1.18 -2.03 -3.24
CA GLU A 236 -1.69 -0.69 -3.57
C GLU A 236 -0.69 0.21 -4.32
N SER A 237 0.59 0.04 -4.06
CA SER A 237 1.66 0.80 -4.73
C SER A 237 2.24 0.13 -5.97
N ALA A 238 1.69 -0.99 -6.45
CA ALA A 238 2.28 -1.79 -7.53
C ALA A 238 2.53 -0.99 -8.82
N GLU A 239 1.54 -0.23 -9.30
CA GLU A 239 1.67 0.59 -10.50
C GLU A 239 2.83 1.58 -10.38
N MET A 240 2.96 2.24 -9.23
CA MET A 240 4.06 3.14 -8.92
C MET A 240 5.40 2.39 -8.79
N MET A 241 5.38 1.20 -8.19
CA MET A 241 6.57 0.35 -8.06
C MET A 241 7.15 0.03 -9.44
N PHE A 242 6.33 -0.42 -10.39
CA PHE A 242 6.79 -0.73 -11.75
C PHE A 242 7.23 0.51 -12.52
N SER A 243 6.55 1.64 -12.34
CA SER A 243 6.87 2.88 -13.06
C SER A 243 8.15 3.58 -12.56
N ALA A 244 8.37 3.65 -11.23
CA ALA A 244 9.39 4.49 -10.63
C ALA A 244 10.66 3.75 -10.16
N SER A 245 10.61 2.45 -9.94
CA SER A 245 11.69 1.68 -9.29
C SER A 245 13.00 1.68 -10.06
N ARG A 246 12.94 1.73 -11.40
CA ARG A 246 14.12 1.73 -12.27
C ARG A 246 15.10 2.85 -11.94
N SER A 247 14.62 4.07 -11.72
CA SER A 247 15.46 5.24 -11.41
C SER A 247 16.20 5.07 -10.07
N ARG A 248 15.66 4.28 -9.16
CA ARG A 248 16.17 4.01 -7.81
C ARG A 248 17.13 2.81 -7.75
N ARG A 249 17.43 2.13 -8.85
CA ARG A 249 18.12 0.82 -8.92
C ARG A 249 17.38 -0.32 -8.24
N LEU A 250 16.08 -0.21 -8.12
CA LEU A 250 15.21 -1.30 -7.68
C LEU A 250 14.64 -2.00 -8.93
N GLN A 251 14.83 -3.29 -9.03
CA GLN A 251 14.31 -4.13 -10.11
C GLN A 251 13.19 -5.02 -9.57
N ILE A 252 12.09 -5.10 -10.30
CA ILE A 252 10.98 -5.98 -9.97
C ILE A 252 10.88 -7.05 -11.07
N VAL A 253 10.84 -8.30 -10.66
CA VAL A 253 10.62 -9.46 -11.51
C VAL A 253 9.34 -10.12 -11.04
N ALA A 254 8.27 -9.96 -11.81
CA ALA A 254 6.98 -10.58 -11.53
C ALA A 254 6.81 -11.82 -12.39
N ILE A 255 6.54 -12.96 -11.76
CA ILE A 255 6.23 -14.22 -12.44
C ILE A 255 4.74 -14.47 -12.30
N ILE A 256 4.05 -14.60 -13.42
CA ILE A 256 2.61 -14.79 -13.51
C ILE A 256 2.28 -15.95 -14.44
N GLN A 257 1.16 -16.59 -14.24
CA GLN A 257 0.67 -17.67 -15.10
C GLN A 257 -0.15 -17.12 -16.29
N SER A 258 -0.80 -15.97 -16.12
CA SER A 258 -1.58 -15.32 -17.17
C SER A 258 -1.73 -13.81 -16.91
N LEU A 259 -1.97 -13.06 -17.99
CA LEU A 259 -2.29 -11.61 -17.87
C LEU A 259 -3.63 -11.36 -17.16
N GLN A 260 -4.57 -12.30 -17.24
CA GLN A 260 -5.84 -12.22 -16.54
C GLN A 260 -5.70 -12.18 -15.02
N GLN A 261 -4.63 -12.75 -14.46
CA GLN A 261 -4.34 -12.63 -13.03
C GLN A 261 -4.02 -11.18 -12.63
N LEU A 262 -3.29 -10.45 -13.48
CA LEU A 262 -3.04 -9.03 -13.24
C LEU A 262 -4.32 -8.21 -13.39
N GLU A 263 -5.12 -8.47 -14.43
CA GLU A 263 -6.39 -7.78 -14.66
C GLU A 263 -7.37 -8.00 -13.50
N LYS A 264 -7.40 -9.19 -12.92
CA LYS A 264 -8.21 -9.50 -11.73
C LYS A 264 -7.81 -8.64 -10.54
N ASN A 265 -6.52 -8.48 -10.30
CA ASN A 265 -5.99 -7.79 -9.10
C ASN A 265 -5.94 -6.27 -9.27
N TYR A 266 -5.62 -5.77 -10.48
CA TYR A 266 -5.34 -4.35 -10.72
C TYR A 266 -6.32 -3.68 -11.69
N GLY A 267 -7.31 -4.41 -12.20
CA GLY A 267 -8.16 -3.97 -13.30
C GLY A 267 -7.40 -3.92 -14.63
N LYS A 268 -8.10 -3.67 -15.72
CA LYS A 268 -7.48 -3.63 -17.06
C LYS A 268 -6.43 -2.52 -17.19
N GLU A 269 -6.73 -1.34 -16.67
CA GLU A 269 -5.83 -0.18 -16.74
C GLU A 269 -4.57 -0.38 -15.90
N GLY A 270 -4.71 -0.80 -14.64
CA GLY A 270 -3.57 -1.07 -13.77
C GLY A 270 -2.68 -2.21 -14.28
N ALA A 271 -3.28 -3.28 -14.82
CA ALA A 271 -2.53 -4.37 -15.46
C ALA A 271 -1.76 -3.87 -16.69
N ALA A 272 -2.35 -3.01 -17.53
CA ALA A 272 -1.67 -2.40 -18.67
C ALA A 272 -0.48 -1.54 -18.22
N ILE A 273 -0.65 -0.72 -17.17
CA ILE A 273 0.45 0.10 -16.61
C ILE A 273 1.61 -0.78 -16.17
N ILE A 274 1.34 -1.90 -15.49
CA ILE A 274 2.38 -2.84 -15.04
C ILE A 274 3.13 -3.44 -16.24
N VAL A 275 2.40 -3.91 -17.26
CA VAL A 275 2.97 -4.54 -18.46
C VAL A 275 3.78 -3.53 -19.26
N ASP A 276 3.26 -2.31 -19.50
CA ASP A 276 3.92 -1.27 -20.29
C ASP A 276 5.22 -0.76 -19.66
N ASN A 277 5.33 -0.82 -18.34
CA ASN A 277 6.56 -0.48 -17.62
C ASN A 277 7.56 -1.65 -17.53
N THR A 278 7.21 -2.82 -18.06
CA THR A 278 8.09 -4.00 -18.06
C THR A 278 9.05 -3.94 -19.25
N GLN A 279 10.35 -3.81 -18.98
CA GLN A 279 11.40 -3.66 -20.01
C GLN A 279 11.80 -5.00 -20.66
N LEU A 280 11.53 -6.11 -20.01
CA LEU A 280 11.86 -7.46 -20.44
C LEU A 280 10.69 -8.39 -20.13
N THR A 281 10.13 -9.02 -21.15
CA THR A 281 9.09 -10.03 -21.03
C THR A 281 9.57 -11.36 -21.56
N ILE A 282 9.46 -12.42 -20.77
CA ILE A 282 9.81 -13.78 -21.15
C ILE A 282 8.54 -14.63 -21.04
N PHE A 283 8.16 -15.31 -22.09
CA PHE A 283 6.95 -16.11 -22.09
C PHE A 283 7.07 -17.40 -22.90
N GLY A 284 6.28 -18.41 -22.51
CA GLY A 284 6.19 -19.71 -23.14
C GLY A 284 5.40 -20.69 -22.28
N GLY A 285 5.12 -21.86 -22.81
CA GLY A 285 4.39 -22.92 -22.07
C GLY A 285 2.91 -22.59 -21.82
N PHE A 286 2.23 -22.02 -22.80
CA PHE A 286 0.81 -21.65 -22.70
C PHE A 286 -0.12 -22.86 -22.61
N ALA A 287 -1.16 -22.75 -21.80
CA ALA A 287 -2.27 -23.70 -21.81
C ALA A 287 -3.02 -23.68 -23.15
N PRO A 288 -3.67 -24.78 -23.57
CA PRO A 288 -4.38 -24.86 -24.85
C PRO A 288 -5.41 -23.75 -25.09
N ASN A 289 -6.10 -23.31 -24.03
CA ASN A 289 -7.14 -22.27 -24.09
C ASN A 289 -6.65 -20.90 -23.61
N SER A 290 -5.35 -20.63 -23.68
CA SER A 290 -4.77 -19.39 -23.16
C SER A 290 -5.11 -18.18 -24.04
N VAL A 291 -5.84 -17.21 -23.48
CA VAL A 291 -6.06 -15.88 -24.06
C VAL A 291 -4.78 -15.05 -24.07
N THR A 292 -3.90 -15.29 -23.08
CA THR A 292 -2.59 -14.63 -23.02
C THR A 292 -1.75 -14.94 -24.27
N ALA A 293 -1.86 -16.14 -24.86
CA ALA A 293 -1.15 -16.48 -26.11
C ALA A 293 -1.58 -15.57 -27.28
N GLU A 294 -2.85 -15.18 -27.36
CA GLU A 294 -3.35 -14.26 -28.38
C GLU A 294 -2.79 -12.83 -28.19
N SER A 295 -2.76 -12.36 -26.95
CA SER A 295 -2.18 -11.07 -26.59
C SER A 295 -0.69 -11.02 -26.91
N MET A 296 0.05 -12.08 -26.59
CA MET A 296 1.48 -12.19 -26.89
C MET A 296 1.76 -12.30 -28.38
N SER A 297 0.94 -13.01 -29.14
CA SER A 297 1.02 -13.09 -30.60
C SER A 297 0.89 -11.70 -31.25
N LYS A 298 -0.08 -10.90 -30.78
CA LYS A 298 -0.25 -9.50 -31.22
C LYS A 298 0.95 -8.61 -30.85
N ALA A 299 1.45 -8.75 -29.63
CA ALA A 299 2.61 -7.98 -29.13
C ALA A 299 3.90 -8.28 -29.91
N LEU A 300 4.05 -9.50 -30.45
CA LEU A 300 5.21 -9.84 -31.29
C LEU A 300 5.20 -9.10 -32.62
N GLY A 301 4.05 -8.62 -33.08
CA GLY A 301 3.88 -7.97 -34.39
C GLY A 301 3.70 -8.98 -35.53
N SER A 302 3.76 -8.45 -36.74
CA SER A 302 3.48 -9.20 -37.98
C SER A 302 4.58 -9.01 -39.03
N ARG A 303 4.55 -9.86 -40.04
CA ARG A 303 5.37 -9.77 -41.26
C ARG A 303 4.52 -9.99 -42.49
N THR A 304 4.93 -9.40 -43.59
CA THR A 304 4.33 -9.69 -44.89
C THR A 304 4.86 -11.02 -45.41
N VAL A 305 3.98 -11.91 -45.78
CA VAL A 305 4.31 -13.19 -46.43
C VAL A 305 3.59 -13.31 -47.76
N MET A 306 4.21 -14.02 -48.68
CA MET A 306 3.59 -14.34 -49.94
C MET A 306 2.70 -15.55 -49.77
N SER A 307 1.42 -15.40 -50.09
CA SER A 307 0.44 -16.51 -50.14
C SER A 307 -0.11 -16.62 -51.54
N GLY A 308 -0.34 -17.81 -51.96
CA GLY A 308 -0.84 -18.02 -53.30
C GLY A 308 -1.70 -19.26 -53.42
N SER A 309 -2.62 -19.26 -54.40
CA SER A 309 -3.34 -20.40 -54.84
C SER A 309 -2.80 -20.83 -56.21
N VAL A 310 -2.63 -22.14 -56.37
CA VAL A 310 -2.25 -22.74 -57.65
C VAL A 310 -3.43 -23.60 -58.10
N SER A 311 -4.04 -23.18 -59.21
CA SER A 311 -5.05 -24.00 -59.89
C SER A 311 -4.37 -24.82 -60.96
N ARG A 312 -4.43 -26.16 -60.83
CA ARG A 312 -3.92 -27.12 -61.84
C ARG A 312 -5.08 -27.54 -62.74
N SER A 313 -5.32 -26.78 -63.78
CA SER A 313 -6.16 -27.25 -64.90
C SER A 313 -5.28 -27.91 -65.98
N VAL A 314 -5.79 -28.92 -66.64
CA VAL A 314 -5.03 -29.66 -67.67
C VAL A 314 -4.70 -28.74 -68.86
N ASN A 315 -5.52 -27.72 -69.12
CA ASN A 315 -5.36 -26.84 -70.27
C ASN A 315 -4.87 -25.41 -69.95
N ASP A 316 -4.90 -24.99 -68.66
CA ASP A 316 -4.45 -23.63 -68.27
C ASP A 316 -4.11 -23.55 -66.78
N PRO A 317 -2.84 -23.82 -66.39
CA PRO A 317 -2.40 -23.70 -65.00
C PRO A 317 -2.31 -22.21 -64.63
N SER A 318 -3.15 -21.73 -63.72
CA SER A 318 -3.08 -20.36 -63.21
C SER A 318 -2.47 -20.32 -61.79
N GLN A 319 -1.61 -19.37 -61.57
CA GLN A 319 -1.00 -19.10 -60.27
C GLN A 319 -1.34 -17.66 -59.87
N SER A 320 -1.99 -17.51 -58.73
CA SER A 320 -2.27 -16.22 -58.14
C SER A 320 -1.41 -16.05 -56.89
N LEU A 321 -0.55 -15.02 -56.84
CA LEU A 321 0.30 -14.68 -55.70
C LEU A 321 -0.22 -13.38 -55.08
N GLN A 322 -0.41 -13.39 -53.76
CA GLN A 322 -0.86 -12.24 -52.99
C GLN A 322 0.01 -12.04 -51.78
N MET A 323 0.37 -10.81 -51.48
CA MET A 323 1.02 -10.44 -50.23
C MET A 323 -0.01 -10.35 -49.12
N ILE A 324 0.15 -11.13 -48.06
CA ILE A 324 -0.72 -11.09 -46.89
C ILE A 324 0.10 -10.81 -45.62
N GLU A 325 -0.53 -10.13 -44.70
CA GLU A 325 0.01 -9.92 -43.37
C GLU A 325 -0.16 -11.22 -42.53
N ARG A 326 0.89 -11.64 -41.86
CA ARG A 326 0.86 -12.81 -40.95
C ARG A 326 1.58 -12.45 -39.65
N PRO A 327 1.03 -12.78 -38.47
CA PRO A 327 1.74 -12.66 -37.19
C PRO A 327 3.11 -13.33 -37.26
N LEU A 328 4.12 -12.77 -36.60
CA LEU A 328 5.45 -13.40 -36.51
C LEU A 328 5.37 -14.81 -35.94
N MET A 329 4.52 -15.00 -34.91
CA MET A 329 4.06 -16.30 -34.43
C MET A 329 2.56 -16.21 -34.11
N THR A 330 1.78 -17.16 -34.62
CA THR A 330 0.34 -17.24 -34.28
C THR A 330 0.17 -17.73 -32.84
N ALA A 331 -1.02 -17.50 -32.27
CA ALA A 331 -1.34 -18.03 -30.94
C ALA A 331 -1.17 -19.56 -30.86
N ASP A 332 -1.52 -20.28 -31.95
CA ASP A 332 -1.39 -21.73 -32.01
C ASP A 332 0.06 -22.18 -32.05
N GLU A 333 0.92 -21.45 -32.78
CA GLU A 333 2.37 -21.71 -32.78
C GLU A 333 2.99 -21.46 -31.41
N LEU A 334 2.53 -20.43 -30.68
CA LEU A 334 2.94 -20.16 -29.30
C LEU A 334 2.51 -21.26 -28.33
N LYS A 335 1.26 -21.75 -28.45
CA LYS A 335 0.72 -22.85 -27.64
C LYS A 335 1.44 -24.18 -27.93
N SER A 336 1.92 -24.37 -29.17
CA SER A 336 2.60 -25.57 -29.62
C SER A 336 4.12 -25.57 -29.40
N MET A 337 4.67 -24.50 -28.75
CA MET A 337 6.10 -24.45 -28.48
C MET A 337 6.56 -25.59 -27.57
N PRO A 338 7.65 -26.32 -27.90
CA PRO A 338 8.20 -27.36 -27.07
C PRO A 338 8.60 -26.88 -25.68
N LYS A 339 8.45 -27.72 -24.67
CA LYS A 339 8.85 -27.43 -23.28
C LYS A 339 10.32 -26.97 -23.23
N GLY A 340 10.56 -25.88 -22.48
CA GLY A 340 11.89 -25.27 -22.34
C GLY A 340 12.23 -24.26 -23.44
N GLN A 341 11.36 -24.07 -24.43
CA GLN A 341 11.50 -22.95 -25.38
C GLN A 341 10.65 -21.76 -24.89
N PHE A 342 11.22 -20.56 -25.08
CA PHE A 342 10.62 -19.29 -24.66
C PHE A 342 10.84 -18.22 -25.71
N ILE A 343 9.99 -17.24 -25.73
CA ILE A 343 10.17 -15.99 -26.44
C ILE A 343 10.63 -14.92 -25.46
N VAL A 344 11.66 -14.19 -25.82
CA VAL A 344 12.18 -13.06 -25.05
C VAL A 344 11.93 -11.80 -25.84
N MET A 345 11.19 -10.88 -25.27
CA MET A 345 10.96 -9.52 -25.77
C MET A 345 11.66 -8.53 -24.84
N LYS A 346 12.44 -7.62 -25.43
CA LYS A 346 13.16 -6.58 -24.69
C LYS A 346 13.06 -5.27 -25.45
N THR A 347 12.88 -4.18 -24.73
CA THR A 347 12.84 -2.83 -25.32
C THR A 347 14.09 -2.56 -26.15
N GLY A 348 13.91 -2.14 -27.41
CA GLY A 348 14.99 -1.80 -28.33
C GLY A 348 15.68 -2.99 -29.01
N VAL A 349 15.16 -4.21 -28.88
CA VAL A 349 15.71 -5.43 -29.52
C VAL A 349 14.57 -6.22 -30.14
N TYR A 350 14.82 -6.85 -31.29
CA TYR A 350 13.87 -7.76 -31.89
C TYR A 350 13.58 -8.96 -30.98
N PRO A 351 12.35 -9.50 -31.00
CA PRO A 351 11.99 -10.69 -30.25
C PRO A 351 12.89 -11.88 -30.58
N MET A 352 13.27 -12.65 -29.60
CA MET A 352 14.15 -13.80 -29.75
C MET A 352 13.47 -15.07 -29.25
N LYS A 353 13.56 -16.16 -30.02
CA LYS A 353 13.20 -17.49 -29.58
C LYS A 353 14.42 -18.16 -28.97
N VAL A 354 14.32 -18.56 -27.70
CA VAL A 354 15.43 -19.12 -26.92
C VAL A 354 15.05 -20.48 -26.34
N LYS A 355 16.05 -21.32 -26.10
CA LYS A 355 15.91 -22.55 -25.35
C LYS A 355 16.63 -22.42 -24.02
N LEU A 356 15.88 -22.39 -22.93
CA LEU A 356 16.43 -22.33 -21.58
C LEU A 356 16.72 -23.76 -21.10
N GLN A 357 17.86 -23.93 -20.43
CA GLN A 357 18.22 -25.17 -19.78
C GLN A 357 17.93 -25.09 -18.29
N LEU A 358 17.61 -26.22 -17.69
CA LEU A 358 17.44 -26.33 -16.24
C LEU A 358 18.77 -26.09 -15.54
N PHE A 359 18.75 -25.50 -14.34
CA PHE A 359 19.92 -25.06 -13.60
C PHE A 359 20.99 -26.15 -13.41
N PHE A 360 20.56 -27.38 -13.14
CA PHE A 360 21.49 -28.51 -12.92
C PHE A 360 22.29 -28.89 -14.19
N LYS A 361 21.78 -28.56 -15.39
CA LYS A 361 22.53 -28.71 -16.64
C LYS A 361 23.66 -27.71 -16.82
N TRP A 362 23.63 -26.62 -16.06
CA TRP A 362 24.69 -25.63 -16.01
C TRP A 362 25.73 -25.93 -14.91
N GLY A 363 25.66 -27.12 -14.29
CA GLY A 363 26.54 -27.51 -13.20
C GLY A 363 26.26 -26.84 -11.88
N ILE A 364 25.15 -26.10 -11.77
CA ILE A 364 24.71 -25.49 -10.50
C ILE A 364 24.24 -26.60 -9.60
N ARG A 365 24.87 -26.74 -8.44
CA ARG A 365 24.48 -27.64 -7.36
C ARG A 365 24.16 -26.83 -6.12
N PHE A 366 23.14 -27.20 -5.44
CA PHE A 366 22.81 -26.65 -4.13
C PHE A 366 23.39 -27.56 -3.06
N GLU A 367 23.85 -26.97 -1.98
CA GLU A 367 24.18 -27.68 -0.75
C GLU A 367 22.89 -28.22 -0.09
N GLU A 368 23.02 -28.87 1.05
CA GLU A 368 21.85 -29.30 1.81
C GLU A 368 20.95 -28.12 2.16
N ALA A 369 19.63 -28.36 2.22
CA ALA A 369 18.67 -27.32 2.52
C ALA A 369 18.98 -26.72 3.90
N TYR A 370 19.11 -25.39 3.95
CA TYR A 370 19.23 -24.68 5.21
C TYR A 370 17.94 -24.86 6.03
N ALA A 371 18.03 -25.44 7.20
CA ALA A 371 16.92 -25.57 8.11
C ALA A 371 17.08 -24.55 9.26
N VAL A 372 16.13 -23.66 9.37
CA VAL A 372 16.05 -22.75 10.54
C VAL A 372 15.55 -23.57 11.73
N ASN A 373 16.29 -23.50 12.83
CA ASN A 373 15.88 -24.14 14.07
C ASN A 373 14.59 -23.50 14.61
N GLU A 374 13.76 -24.31 15.22
CA GLU A 374 12.58 -23.81 15.90
C GLU A 374 12.99 -22.87 17.05
N GLN A 375 12.45 -21.67 17.07
CA GLN A 375 12.77 -20.68 18.12
C GLN A 375 11.94 -20.89 19.39
N GLY A 376 11.03 -21.88 19.38
CA GLY A 376 10.11 -22.17 20.46
C GLY A 376 8.98 -21.15 20.57
N ASN A 377 8.10 -21.36 21.54
CA ASN A 377 7.00 -20.44 21.81
C ASN A 377 7.51 -19.26 22.62
N ARG A 378 7.78 -18.15 21.97
CA ARG A 378 8.12 -16.88 22.65
C ARG A 378 6.87 -16.31 23.32
N THR A 379 7.00 -15.83 24.57
CA THR A 379 5.90 -15.23 25.31
C THR A 379 5.59 -13.84 24.77
N VAL A 380 4.40 -13.66 24.21
CA VAL A 380 3.92 -12.36 23.70
C VAL A 380 3.41 -11.52 24.85
N LYS A 381 3.87 -10.27 24.97
CA LYS A 381 3.37 -9.29 25.91
C LYS A 381 2.45 -8.31 25.21
N HIS A 382 1.25 -8.14 25.75
CA HIS A 382 0.23 -7.27 25.16
C HIS A 382 0.06 -6.00 25.99
N ALA A 383 -0.14 -4.89 25.29
CA ALA A 383 -0.56 -3.64 25.93
C ALA A 383 -1.97 -3.79 26.56
N SER A 384 -2.25 -3.03 27.60
CA SER A 384 -3.58 -2.92 28.19
C SER A 384 -4.01 -1.46 28.28
N SER A 385 -5.31 -1.23 28.14
CA SER A 385 -5.89 0.11 28.25
C SER A 385 -5.63 0.77 29.61
N LYS A 386 -5.55 -0.02 30.68
CA LYS A 386 -5.26 0.49 32.04
C LYS A 386 -3.84 1.04 32.12
N LYS A 387 -2.83 0.31 31.63
CA LYS A 387 -1.44 0.78 31.61
C LYS A 387 -1.30 1.99 30.70
N LEU A 388 -1.95 1.97 29.53
CA LEU A 388 -1.95 3.07 28.59
C LEU A 388 -2.49 4.36 29.22
N ILE A 389 -3.63 4.28 29.92
CA ILE A 389 -4.23 5.42 30.64
C ILE A 389 -3.26 5.94 31.71
N SER A 390 -2.65 5.04 32.50
CA SER A 390 -1.69 5.43 33.55
C SER A 390 -0.50 6.20 32.95
N SER A 391 0.07 5.71 31.84
CA SER A 391 1.20 6.38 31.15
C SER A 391 0.81 7.74 30.56
N ILE A 392 -0.42 7.88 30.06
CA ILE A 392 -0.95 9.17 29.58
C ILE A 392 -1.09 10.17 30.72
N LEU A 393 -1.67 9.76 31.85
CA LEU A 393 -1.83 10.63 33.03
C LEU A 393 -0.50 11.03 33.66
N GLU A 394 0.49 10.15 33.65
CA GLU A 394 1.84 10.45 34.10
C GLU A 394 2.49 11.53 33.23
N LYS A 395 2.35 11.43 31.91
CA LYS A 395 2.93 12.38 30.95
C LYS A 395 2.16 13.72 30.90
N TYR A 396 0.82 13.68 31.09
CA TYR A 396 -0.05 14.85 30.98
C TYR A 396 -0.95 15.04 32.22
N PRO A 397 -0.37 15.33 33.40
CA PRO A 397 -1.11 15.40 34.67
C PRO A 397 -2.16 16.55 34.71
N HIS A 398 -1.98 17.59 33.89
CA HIS A 398 -2.84 18.78 33.92
C HIS A 398 -4.13 18.66 33.09
N THR A 399 -4.27 17.64 32.26
CA THR A 399 -5.50 17.45 31.47
C THR A 399 -6.65 16.87 32.30
N SER A 400 -6.35 16.16 33.42
CA SER A 400 -7.37 15.61 34.33
C SER A 400 -8.12 16.67 35.16
N ASN A 401 -7.62 17.91 35.22
CA ASN A 401 -8.23 18.99 35.99
C ASN A 401 -9.24 19.87 35.22
N LYS A 402 -9.50 19.56 33.94
CA LYS A 402 -10.48 20.34 33.15
C LYS A 402 -11.95 20.19 33.63
N GLU A 403 -12.27 19.10 34.36
CA GLU A 403 -13.64 18.87 34.89
C GLU A 403 -14.01 19.70 36.12
N ASN A 404 -13.03 20.34 36.79
CA ASN A 404 -13.27 21.14 38.00
C ASN A 404 -13.16 22.68 37.78
N ARG A 405 -13.19 23.15 36.56
CA ARG A 405 -13.41 24.60 36.37
C ARG A 405 -14.90 24.90 36.55
N PRO A 406 -15.30 25.68 37.57
CA PRO A 406 -16.69 26.14 37.65
C PRO A 406 -16.99 26.91 36.35
N TYR A 407 -18.13 26.60 35.75
CA TYR A 407 -18.67 27.34 34.61
C TYR A 407 -18.72 28.83 35.02
N ALA A 408 -17.79 29.61 34.50
CA ALA A 408 -17.89 31.06 34.51
C ALA A 408 -18.87 31.39 33.39
N PRO A 409 -20.04 32.03 33.71
CA PRO A 409 -20.93 32.49 32.66
C PRO A 409 -20.14 33.48 31.76
N PRO A 410 -20.43 33.55 30.46
CA PRO A 410 -19.76 34.48 29.58
C PRO A 410 -19.90 35.88 30.13
N GLY A 411 -18.83 36.40 30.74
CA GLY A 411 -18.77 37.76 31.18
C GLY A 411 -18.86 38.66 29.95
N GLU A 412 -19.64 39.70 30.06
CA GLU A 412 -19.72 40.78 29.11
C GLU A 412 -18.29 41.17 28.65
N TYR A 413 -18.04 41.04 27.35
CA TYR A 413 -16.82 41.51 26.74
C TYR A 413 -16.75 43.02 26.91
N SER A 414 -15.92 43.48 27.83
CA SER A 414 -15.49 44.86 27.83
C SER A 414 -14.65 45.11 26.58
N GLU A 415 -15.12 45.97 25.71
CA GLU A 415 -14.38 46.48 24.55
C GLU A 415 -13.12 47.24 25.00
N SER A 416 -12.01 46.52 25.26
CA SER A 416 -10.69 47.20 25.27
C SER A 416 -9.58 46.15 25.36
N SER A 417 -9.05 45.75 24.24
CA SER A 417 -7.65 45.42 23.92
C SER A 417 -7.49 44.41 22.79
N ALA A 418 -8.18 44.60 21.65
CA ALA A 418 -7.72 44.04 20.38
C ALA A 418 -6.82 45.11 19.72
N PRO A 419 -5.62 44.76 19.24
CA PRO A 419 -4.84 45.69 18.42
C PRO A 419 -5.65 46.04 17.17
N PRO A 420 -5.64 47.30 16.72
CA PRO A 420 -6.42 47.71 15.56
C PRO A 420 -5.95 46.95 14.33
N VAL A 421 -6.79 46.06 13.83
CA VAL A 421 -6.61 45.48 12.48
C VAL A 421 -6.62 46.68 11.53
N SER A 422 -5.47 46.93 10.89
CA SER A 422 -5.32 48.12 10.04
C SER A 422 -6.35 48.06 8.93
N VAL A 423 -7.12 49.12 8.78
CA VAL A 423 -8.15 49.33 7.74
C VAL A 423 -7.57 49.02 6.33
N ALA A 424 -6.25 49.13 6.17
CA ALA A 424 -5.51 48.78 4.97
C ALA A 424 -5.63 47.29 4.61
N ILE A 425 -5.59 46.37 5.58
CA ILE A 425 -5.70 44.91 5.32
C ILE A 425 -7.13 44.55 4.88
N LEU A 426 -8.14 45.14 5.51
CA LEU A 426 -9.55 44.92 5.13
C LEU A 426 -9.86 45.45 3.72
N ASN A 427 -9.27 46.58 3.33
CA ASN A 427 -9.43 47.15 2.00
C ASN A 427 -8.69 46.33 0.93
N THR A 428 -7.53 45.73 1.25
CA THR A 428 -6.79 44.87 0.34
C THR A 428 -7.55 43.55 0.09
N VAL A 429 -8.10 42.94 1.13
CA VAL A 429 -8.89 41.71 1.01
C VAL A 429 -10.18 41.93 0.23
N LYS A 430 -10.85 43.09 0.44
CA LYS A 430 -12.03 43.47 -0.37
C LYS A 430 -11.69 43.69 -1.84
N GLN A 431 -10.60 44.35 -2.16
CA GLN A 431 -10.16 44.55 -3.56
C GLN A 431 -9.78 43.24 -4.26
N GLU A 432 -9.20 42.27 -3.55
CA GLU A 432 -8.89 40.96 -4.08
C GLU A 432 -10.16 40.13 -4.33
N LEU A 433 -11.15 40.18 -3.45
CA LEU A 433 -12.45 39.51 -3.61
C LEU A 433 -13.23 40.10 -4.81
N ASP A 434 -13.28 41.44 -4.96
CA ASP A 434 -13.95 42.10 -6.09
C ASP A 434 -13.27 41.78 -7.43
N LYS A 435 -11.94 41.62 -7.47
CA LYS A 435 -11.21 41.14 -8.67
C LYS A 435 -11.58 39.71 -9.01
N HIS A 436 -11.69 38.80 -8.05
CA HIS A 436 -12.08 37.42 -8.27
C HIS A 436 -13.53 37.27 -8.75
N GLU A 437 -14.46 38.05 -8.19
CA GLU A 437 -15.85 38.07 -8.69
C GLU A 437 -15.96 38.61 -10.11
N THR A 438 -15.16 39.63 -10.47
CA THR A 438 -15.12 40.15 -11.83
C THR A 438 -14.57 39.16 -12.83
N GLN A 439 -13.53 38.40 -12.45
CA GLN A 439 -12.96 37.31 -13.29
C GLN A 439 -13.95 36.15 -13.50
N LEU A 440 -14.70 35.75 -12.47
CA LEU A 440 -15.73 34.71 -12.57
C LEU A 440 -16.90 35.14 -13.47
N LYS A 441 -17.34 36.39 -13.40
CA LYS A 441 -18.38 36.95 -14.28
C LYS A 441 -17.91 36.99 -15.75
N THR A 442 -16.64 37.33 -15.99
CA THR A 442 -16.06 37.37 -17.35
C THR A 442 -15.96 35.95 -17.93
N GLN A 443 -15.56 34.94 -17.15
CA GLN A 443 -15.53 33.54 -17.60
C GLN A 443 -16.92 32.98 -17.90
N SER A 444 -17.95 33.33 -17.13
CA SER A 444 -19.35 32.96 -17.39
C SER A 444 -19.87 33.57 -18.69
N THR A 445 -19.51 34.81 -19.00
CA THR A 445 -19.90 35.49 -20.22
C THR A 445 -19.24 34.87 -21.48
N PHE A 446 -17.99 34.42 -21.36
CA PHE A 446 -17.30 33.71 -22.45
C PHE A 446 -17.85 32.29 -22.69
N ALA A 447 -18.36 31.61 -21.67
CA ALA A 447 -19.03 30.32 -21.83
C ALA A 447 -20.29 30.43 -22.63
N HIS A 448 -21.15 31.44 -22.38
CA HIS A 448 -22.38 31.69 -23.16
C HIS A 448 -22.11 32.17 -24.60
N LEU A 449 -21.01 32.87 -24.84
CA LEU A 449 -20.60 33.22 -26.22
C LEU A 449 -20.08 32.02 -27.02
N ARG A 450 -19.45 31.07 -26.38
CA ARG A 450 -18.96 29.85 -27.03
C ARG A 450 -20.11 28.94 -27.46
N ASP A 451 -21.14 28.80 -26.61
CA ASP A 451 -22.32 27.97 -26.93
C ASP A 451 -23.17 28.60 -28.02
N ALA A 452 -23.25 29.93 -28.12
CA ALA A 452 -23.96 30.64 -29.19
C ALA A 452 -23.26 30.55 -30.56
N ILE A 453 -21.96 30.27 -30.65
CA ILE A 453 -21.18 30.11 -31.89
C ILE A 453 -21.28 28.66 -32.43
N ILE A 454 -21.61 27.68 -31.59
CA ILE A 454 -21.73 26.27 -31.96
C ILE A 454 -23.09 25.95 -32.59
N ASP A 455 -24.14 26.71 -32.28
CA ASP A 455 -25.48 26.54 -32.85
C ASP A 455 -25.71 27.20 -34.21
N GLU A 456 -24.73 27.88 -34.80
CA GLU A 456 -24.80 28.48 -36.17
C GLU A 456 -23.90 27.76 -37.21
N LYS A 457 -23.55 26.52 -36.98
CA LYS A 457 -22.95 25.64 -38.01
C LYS A 457 -23.69 24.28 -38.01
#